data_1701b6b2ed3b6ab27cb4875f7ec567bc
#
_entry.id   1701b6b2ed3b6ab27cb4875f7ec567bc
#
_cell.length_a   1.000
_cell.length_b   1.000
_cell.length_c   1.000
_cell.angle_alpha   90.00
_cell.angle_beta   90.00
_cell.angle_gamma   90.00
#
_symmetry.space_group_name_H-M   'P 1'
#
loop_
_entity.id
_entity.type
_entity.pdbx_description
1 polymer ?
#
loop_
_entity_poly.entity_id
_entity_poly.type
_entity_poly.pdbx_seq_one_letter_code
_entity_poly.pdbx_strand_id
1 'polypeptide(L)'
;QQLTTHLRNTGSVPPSATALSEKMLDHAFLIQDKQFDDTFGGFGHAPKFPHSLDLRLLLRTWYRTGNLRSLQMVEHTLTHMSNGGIFDQLGGGFHRYSVDNRWLVPHFEKMLYDNALLIPCYLETFQLTGNSNYAETARKTLDYVLSSMTHPDGGFYSTEDADSEGKEGTFYTWEFSEI
;
A
#
# COMPACT_ATOMS: atom_id res chain seq x y z
N GLN A 1 -8.19 -26.42 26.54
CA GLN A 1 -6.86 -27.08 26.55
C GLN A 1 -6.37 -27.42 25.14
N GLN A 2 -7.19 -28.00 24.22
CA GLN A 2 -6.78 -28.32 22.85
C GLN A 2 -6.39 -27.08 22.03
N LEU A 3 -7.17 -25.97 22.10
CA LEU A 3 -6.88 -24.72 21.41
C LEU A 3 -5.57 -24.08 21.90
N THR A 4 -5.34 -24.08 23.22
CA THR A 4 -4.10 -23.53 23.80
C THR A 4 -2.89 -24.33 23.37
N THR A 5 -3.00 -25.66 23.30
CA THR A 5 -1.92 -26.54 22.82
C THR A 5 -1.68 -26.32 21.32
N HIS A 6 -2.73 -26.17 20.51
CA HIS A 6 -2.61 -25.88 19.09
C HIS A 6 -1.91 -24.51 18.86
N LEU A 7 -2.31 -23.45 19.56
CA LEU A 7 -1.70 -22.13 19.45
C LEU A 7 -0.23 -22.12 19.90
N ARG A 8 0.12 -22.88 20.94
CA ARG A 8 1.54 -23.04 21.36
C ARG A 8 2.38 -23.74 20.30
N ASN A 9 1.82 -24.77 19.65
CA ASN A 9 2.52 -25.52 18.62
C ASN A 9 2.67 -24.75 17.32
N THR A 10 1.68 -23.93 16.94
CA THR A 10 1.76 -23.02 15.77
C THR A 10 2.67 -21.83 16.00
N GLY A 11 2.83 -21.38 17.26
CA GLY A 11 3.77 -20.30 17.62
C GLY A 11 5.23 -20.74 17.79
N SER A 12 5.49 -22.05 17.90
CA SER A 12 6.84 -22.59 18.03
C SER A 12 7.39 -23.02 16.67
N VAL A 13 7.86 -22.08 15.88
CA VAL A 13 8.67 -22.40 14.69
C VAL A 13 10.05 -22.84 15.20
N PRO A 14 10.48 -24.11 14.97
CA PRO A 14 11.82 -24.51 15.35
C PRO A 14 12.86 -23.62 14.63
N PRO A 15 13.95 -23.24 15.31
CA PRO A 15 14.97 -22.44 14.69
C PRO A 15 15.50 -23.17 13.44
N SER A 16 15.43 -22.49 12.30
CA SER A 16 16.00 -23.04 11.06
C SER A 16 17.53 -23.10 11.20
N ALA A 17 18.13 -24.26 10.90
CA ALA A 17 19.57 -24.39 10.78
C ALA A 17 20.13 -23.74 9.50
N THR A 18 19.24 -23.25 8.60
CA THR A 18 19.64 -22.62 7.35
C THR A 18 20.15 -21.21 7.61
N ALA A 19 21.39 -20.93 7.28
CA ALA A 19 21.94 -19.59 7.35
C ALA A 19 21.19 -18.63 6.41
N LEU A 20 20.95 -17.42 6.88
CA LEU A 20 20.40 -16.34 6.05
C LEU A 20 21.41 -16.04 4.92
N SER A 21 20.91 -15.91 3.69
CA SER A 21 21.72 -15.62 2.52
C SER A 21 21.00 -14.64 1.58
N GLU A 22 21.77 -13.96 0.74
CA GLU A 22 21.23 -13.07 -0.31
C GLU A 22 20.27 -13.78 -1.27
N LYS A 23 20.44 -15.09 -1.46
CA LYS A 23 19.53 -15.91 -2.29
C LYS A 23 18.07 -15.84 -1.84
N MET A 24 17.82 -15.59 -0.55
CA MET A 24 16.46 -15.40 -0.04
C MET A 24 15.83 -14.11 -0.58
N LEU A 25 16.63 -13.03 -0.69
CA LEU A 25 16.17 -11.76 -1.27
C LEU A 25 15.95 -11.89 -2.78
N ASP A 26 16.85 -12.61 -3.46
CA ASP A 26 16.69 -12.88 -4.90
C ASP A 26 15.44 -13.73 -5.17
N HIS A 27 15.18 -14.72 -4.33
CA HIS A 27 13.98 -15.55 -4.43
C HIS A 27 12.71 -14.74 -4.15
N ALA A 28 12.74 -13.85 -3.15
CA ALA A 28 11.62 -12.94 -2.86
C ALA A 28 11.30 -12.03 -4.06
N PHE A 29 12.32 -11.46 -4.72
CA PHE A 29 12.13 -10.71 -5.96
C PHE A 29 11.47 -11.55 -7.07
N LEU A 30 11.92 -12.79 -7.28
CA LEU A 30 11.33 -13.66 -8.32
C LEU A 30 9.86 -14.00 -8.04
N ILE A 31 9.46 -14.12 -6.78
CA ILE A 31 8.06 -14.30 -6.39
C ILE A 31 7.25 -13.06 -6.75
N GLN A 32 7.75 -11.87 -6.43
CA GLN A 32 7.08 -10.61 -6.73
C GLN A 32 6.94 -10.39 -8.23
N ASP A 33 8.01 -10.60 -9.01
CA ASP A 33 7.99 -10.45 -10.46
C ASP A 33 6.97 -11.40 -11.12
N LYS A 34 6.87 -12.63 -10.64
CA LYS A 34 5.88 -13.62 -11.14
C LYS A 34 4.43 -13.22 -10.85
N GLN A 35 4.17 -12.51 -9.76
CA GLN A 35 2.83 -12.10 -9.34
C GLN A 35 2.45 -10.70 -9.82
N PHE A 36 3.38 -10.00 -10.44
CA PHE A 36 3.20 -8.62 -10.84
C PHE A 36 2.17 -8.48 -11.97
N ASP A 37 1.31 -7.48 -11.85
CA ASP A 37 0.37 -7.08 -12.91
C ASP A 37 1.04 -6.04 -13.83
N ASP A 38 1.49 -6.48 -15.00
CA ASP A 38 2.16 -5.62 -15.98
C ASP A 38 1.23 -4.57 -16.61
N THR A 39 -0.09 -4.72 -16.45
CA THR A 39 -1.07 -3.79 -17.03
C THR A 39 -1.38 -2.63 -16.09
N PHE A 40 -1.67 -2.92 -14.84
CA PHE A 40 -2.13 -1.93 -13.86
C PHE A 40 -1.22 -1.77 -12.64
N GLY A 41 -0.11 -2.49 -12.59
CA GLY A 41 0.77 -2.52 -11.43
C GLY A 41 0.16 -3.27 -10.23
N GLY A 42 0.96 -3.41 -9.18
CA GLY A 42 0.59 -4.20 -8.01
C GLY A 42 0.72 -5.70 -8.23
N PHE A 43 0.18 -6.49 -7.28
CA PHE A 43 0.40 -7.92 -7.23
C PHE A 43 -0.94 -8.67 -7.16
N GLY A 44 -1.04 -9.79 -7.89
CA GLY A 44 -2.21 -10.65 -7.89
C GLY A 44 -3.41 -10.04 -8.63
N HIS A 45 -4.61 -10.40 -8.15
CA HIS A 45 -5.90 -10.04 -8.75
C HIS A 45 -6.79 -9.31 -7.73
N ALA A 46 -7.93 -8.79 -8.19
CA ALA A 46 -8.92 -8.16 -7.33
C ALA A 46 -9.48 -9.14 -6.25
N PRO A 47 -9.71 -8.65 -5.01
CA PRO A 47 -9.44 -7.31 -4.52
C PRO A 47 -7.94 -7.03 -4.40
N LYS A 48 -7.51 -5.82 -4.77
CA LYS A 48 -6.11 -5.47 -4.93
C LYS A 48 -5.63 -4.56 -3.81
N PHE A 49 -4.65 -5.03 -3.04
CA PHE A 49 -4.06 -4.30 -1.93
C PHE A 49 -2.78 -3.57 -2.34
N PRO A 50 -2.42 -2.46 -1.68
CA PRO A 50 -1.22 -1.68 -1.99
C PRO A 50 0.12 -2.42 -1.85
N HIS A 51 0.22 -3.40 -0.97
CA HIS A 51 1.44 -4.20 -0.75
C HIS A 51 2.70 -3.35 -0.51
N SER A 52 2.61 -2.34 0.35
CA SER A 52 3.68 -1.36 0.61
C SER A 52 5.02 -2.00 1.01
N LEU A 53 5.00 -3.11 1.76
CA LEU A 53 6.24 -3.81 2.15
C LEU A 53 6.91 -4.51 0.95
N ASP A 54 6.12 -5.03 0.02
CA ASP A 54 6.64 -5.64 -1.22
C ASP A 54 7.27 -4.57 -2.12
N LEU A 55 6.63 -3.40 -2.23
CA LEU A 55 7.21 -2.25 -2.95
C LEU A 55 8.55 -1.82 -2.33
N ARG A 56 8.65 -1.75 -1.00
CA ARG A 56 9.90 -1.44 -0.32
C ARG A 56 10.96 -2.52 -0.51
N LEU A 57 10.59 -3.80 -0.56
CA LEU A 57 11.52 -4.87 -0.91
C LEU A 57 12.08 -4.67 -2.32
N LEU A 58 11.24 -4.30 -3.30
CA LEU A 58 11.67 -4.02 -4.67
C LEU A 58 12.63 -2.82 -4.74
N LEU A 59 12.36 -1.74 -3.99
CA LEU A 59 13.28 -0.60 -3.89
C LEU A 59 14.65 -1.02 -3.33
N ARG A 60 14.67 -1.87 -2.29
CA ARG A 60 15.92 -2.43 -1.74
C ARG A 60 16.63 -3.37 -2.72
N THR A 61 15.86 -4.13 -3.51
CA THR A 61 16.40 -5.00 -4.57
C THR A 61 17.09 -4.15 -5.64
N TRP A 62 16.44 -3.08 -6.10
CA TRP A 62 17.05 -2.13 -7.04
C TRP A 62 18.34 -1.52 -6.47
N TYR A 63 18.29 -1.01 -5.24
CA TYR A 63 19.45 -0.39 -4.59
C TYR A 63 20.64 -1.35 -4.47
N ARG A 64 20.38 -2.61 -4.12
CA ARG A 64 21.41 -3.64 -3.94
C ARG A 64 22.01 -4.14 -5.26
N THR A 65 21.18 -4.29 -6.29
CA THR A 65 21.56 -5.05 -7.50
C THR A 65 21.56 -4.23 -8.79
N GLY A 66 20.98 -3.03 -8.79
CA GLY A 66 20.73 -2.25 -10.01
C GLY A 66 19.64 -2.83 -10.92
N ASN A 67 18.81 -3.77 -10.41
CA ASN A 67 17.77 -4.42 -11.21
C ASN A 67 16.68 -3.41 -11.61
N LEU A 68 16.70 -2.96 -12.86
CA LEU A 68 15.76 -1.99 -13.39
C LEU A 68 14.30 -2.47 -13.33
N ARG A 69 14.06 -3.77 -13.49
CA ARG A 69 12.70 -4.33 -13.43
C ARG A 69 12.05 -4.07 -12.07
N SER A 70 12.81 -4.21 -10.97
CA SER A 70 12.28 -3.93 -9.64
C SER A 70 11.85 -2.48 -9.45
N LEU A 71 12.62 -1.51 -9.98
CA LEU A 71 12.22 -0.09 -9.94
C LEU A 71 11.00 0.17 -10.82
N GLN A 72 10.97 -0.36 -12.04
CA GLN A 72 9.84 -0.24 -12.95
C GLN A 72 8.54 -0.75 -12.34
N MET A 73 8.57 -1.89 -11.65
CA MET A 73 7.39 -2.42 -10.95
C MET A 73 6.88 -1.46 -9.89
N VAL A 74 7.78 -0.82 -9.13
CA VAL A 74 7.40 0.18 -8.11
C VAL A 74 6.79 1.42 -8.76
N GLU A 75 7.47 2.02 -9.74
CA GLU A 75 7.00 3.23 -10.42
C GLU A 75 5.64 3.00 -11.08
N HIS A 76 5.48 1.86 -11.77
CA HIS A 76 4.23 1.49 -12.42
C HIS A 76 3.09 1.36 -11.41
N THR A 77 3.30 0.66 -10.30
CA THR A 77 2.29 0.50 -9.24
C THR A 77 1.92 1.82 -8.60
N LEU A 78 2.90 2.58 -8.14
CA LEU A 78 2.66 3.85 -7.43
C LEU A 78 1.98 4.89 -8.33
N THR A 79 2.33 4.91 -9.62
CA THR A 79 1.68 5.80 -10.61
C THR A 79 0.21 5.43 -10.82
N HIS A 80 -0.10 4.14 -10.99
CA HIS A 80 -1.48 3.70 -11.14
C HIS A 80 -2.32 3.93 -9.88
N MET A 81 -1.74 3.70 -8.72
CA MET A 81 -2.43 3.95 -7.45
C MET A 81 -2.74 5.44 -7.24
N SER A 82 -1.75 6.33 -7.46
CA SER A 82 -1.95 7.78 -7.25
C SER A 82 -2.89 8.41 -8.27
N ASN A 83 -3.05 7.82 -9.46
CA ASN A 83 -3.99 8.27 -10.50
C ASN A 83 -5.36 7.57 -10.41
N GLY A 84 -5.47 6.51 -9.60
CA GLY A 84 -6.71 5.75 -9.42
C GLY A 84 -7.60 6.31 -8.34
N GLY A 85 -8.80 5.74 -8.21
CA GLY A 85 -9.73 6.11 -7.14
C GLY A 85 -9.35 5.52 -5.77
N ILE A 86 -8.33 4.64 -5.70
CA ILE A 86 -7.78 4.20 -4.40
C ILE A 86 -7.11 5.36 -3.65
N PHE A 87 -6.62 6.37 -4.36
CA PHE A 87 -6.16 7.63 -3.78
C PHE A 87 -7.30 8.65 -3.80
N ASP A 88 -7.60 9.23 -2.66
CA ASP A 88 -8.57 10.32 -2.58
C ASP A 88 -7.98 11.60 -3.20
N GLN A 89 -8.46 11.94 -4.40
CA GLN A 89 -7.93 13.04 -5.19
C GLN A 89 -8.20 14.42 -4.56
N LEU A 90 -9.22 14.53 -3.70
CA LEU A 90 -9.65 15.78 -3.05
C LEU A 90 -9.10 15.90 -1.62
N GLY A 91 -9.39 14.90 -0.78
CA GLY A 91 -9.02 14.92 0.64
C GLY A 91 -7.61 14.39 0.92
N GLY A 92 -7.01 13.68 -0.03
CA GLY A 92 -5.74 12.98 0.15
C GLY A 92 -5.88 11.66 0.91
N GLY A 93 -4.77 10.94 1.01
CA GLY A 93 -4.73 9.62 1.62
C GLY A 93 -5.25 8.49 0.73
N PHE A 94 -4.90 7.29 1.12
CA PHE A 94 -5.23 6.06 0.40
C PHE A 94 -6.32 5.27 1.12
N HIS A 95 -7.27 4.78 0.35
CA HIS A 95 -8.21 3.75 0.78
C HIS A 95 -7.48 2.40 0.93
N ARG A 96 -8.10 1.49 1.69
CA ARG A 96 -7.49 0.24 2.12
C ARG A 96 -7.12 -0.70 0.98
N TYR A 97 -8.04 -0.89 0.00
CA TYR A 97 -7.82 -1.72 -1.18
C TYR A 97 -8.75 -1.31 -2.31
N SER A 98 -8.43 -1.74 -3.53
CA SER A 98 -9.33 -1.63 -4.68
C SER A 98 -10.14 -2.91 -4.85
N VAL A 99 -11.44 -2.78 -5.12
CA VAL A 99 -12.31 -3.92 -5.43
C VAL A 99 -12.14 -4.43 -6.86
N ASP A 100 -11.46 -3.63 -7.71
CA ASP A 100 -11.11 -3.98 -9.09
C ASP A 100 -9.59 -4.05 -9.30
N ASN A 101 -9.16 -4.53 -10.48
CA ASN A 101 -7.74 -4.66 -10.81
C ASN A 101 -7.06 -3.34 -11.19
N ARG A 102 -7.81 -2.26 -11.45
CA ARG A 102 -7.33 -1.01 -12.07
C ARG A 102 -7.13 0.13 -11.07
N TRP A 103 -7.30 -0.14 -9.78
CA TRP A 103 -7.23 0.84 -8.72
C TRP A 103 -8.33 1.92 -8.77
N LEU A 104 -9.46 1.62 -9.46
CA LEU A 104 -10.49 2.63 -9.76
C LEU A 104 -11.54 2.73 -8.66
N VAL A 105 -12.12 1.61 -8.24
CA VAL A 105 -13.17 1.59 -7.22
C VAL A 105 -12.60 1.05 -5.92
N PRO A 106 -12.43 1.88 -4.88
CA PRO A 106 -11.91 1.42 -3.61
C PRO A 106 -13.00 0.80 -2.73
N HIS A 107 -12.58 -0.01 -1.74
CA HIS A 107 -13.27 -0.10 -0.48
C HIS A 107 -12.94 1.17 0.31
N PHE A 108 -13.95 1.96 0.67
CA PHE A 108 -13.77 3.35 1.09
C PHE A 108 -13.18 3.54 2.50
N GLU A 109 -12.86 2.48 3.22
CA GLU A 109 -12.12 2.54 4.49
C GLU A 109 -10.71 3.09 4.27
N LYS A 110 -10.23 3.97 5.16
CA LYS A 110 -8.83 4.44 5.18
C LYS A 110 -8.16 4.02 6.47
N MET A 111 -7.06 3.29 6.36
CA MET A 111 -6.29 2.81 7.50
C MET A 111 -5.05 3.68 7.72
N LEU A 112 -4.79 4.04 8.97
CA LEU A 112 -3.57 4.77 9.33
C LEU A 112 -2.30 4.02 8.90
N TYR A 113 -2.24 2.69 9.14
CA TYR A 113 -1.06 1.90 8.84
C TYR A 113 -0.77 1.81 7.33
N ASP A 114 -1.79 1.74 6.47
CA ASP A 114 -1.61 1.74 5.02
C ASP A 114 -1.01 3.06 4.55
N ASN A 115 -1.58 4.18 4.99
CA ASN A 115 -1.09 5.51 4.67
C ASN A 115 0.34 5.72 5.19
N ALA A 116 0.61 5.35 6.45
CA ALA A 116 1.93 5.47 7.06
C ALA A 116 3.01 4.62 6.34
N LEU A 117 2.64 3.46 5.79
CA LEU A 117 3.58 2.59 5.06
C LEU A 117 3.75 2.99 3.59
N LEU A 118 2.74 3.60 2.97
CA LEU A 118 2.83 4.09 1.59
C LEU A 118 3.66 5.37 1.47
N ILE A 119 3.59 6.27 2.45
CA ILE A 119 4.39 7.52 2.43
C ILE A 119 5.88 7.25 2.17
N PRO A 120 6.58 6.34 2.90
CA PRO A 120 7.97 6.00 2.59
C PRO A 120 8.17 5.43 1.19
N CYS A 121 7.21 4.66 0.64
CA CYS A 121 7.32 4.13 -0.71
C CYS A 121 7.36 5.27 -1.74
N TYR A 122 6.45 6.22 -1.65
CA TYR A 122 6.40 7.39 -2.51
C TYR A 122 7.63 8.29 -2.32
N LEU A 123 8.04 8.56 -1.08
CA LEU A 123 9.20 9.41 -0.78
C LEU A 123 10.50 8.79 -1.30
N GLU A 124 10.74 7.50 -1.05
CA GLU A 124 11.94 6.81 -1.52
C GLU A 124 11.96 6.76 -3.06
N THR A 125 10.82 6.54 -3.71
CA THR A 125 10.72 6.55 -5.17
C THR A 125 10.99 7.95 -5.73
N PHE A 126 10.49 9.02 -5.09
CA PHE A 126 10.85 10.39 -5.46
C PHE A 126 12.36 10.63 -5.35
N GLN A 127 12.99 10.19 -4.26
CA GLN A 127 14.46 10.37 -4.07
C GLN A 127 15.28 9.64 -5.14
N LEU A 128 14.78 8.53 -5.67
CA LEU A 128 15.46 7.77 -6.70
C LEU A 128 15.25 8.33 -8.11
N THR A 129 14.06 8.82 -8.40
CA THR A 129 13.66 9.19 -9.77
C THR A 129 13.65 10.68 -10.03
N GLY A 130 13.54 11.50 -8.98
CA GLY A 130 13.34 12.96 -9.10
C GLY A 130 11.94 13.36 -9.57
N ASN A 131 11.01 12.41 -9.77
CA ASN A 131 9.65 12.69 -10.23
C ASN A 131 8.81 13.31 -9.11
N SER A 132 8.50 14.60 -9.23
CA SER A 132 7.79 15.40 -8.23
C SER A 132 6.38 14.90 -7.90
N ASN A 133 5.73 14.14 -8.80
CA ASN A 133 4.40 13.59 -8.55
C ASN A 133 4.39 12.65 -7.33
N TYR A 134 5.47 11.89 -7.13
CA TYR A 134 5.59 11.02 -5.95
C TYR A 134 5.73 11.84 -4.66
N ALA A 135 6.49 12.93 -4.69
CA ALA A 135 6.60 13.82 -3.53
C ALA A 135 5.27 14.53 -3.21
N GLU A 136 4.51 14.91 -4.23
CA GLU A 136 3.20 15.53 -4.06
C GLU A 136 2.20 14.54 -3.44
N THR A 137 2.14 13.31 -3.95
CA THR A 137 1.29 12.26 -3.38
C THR A 137 1.64 11.98 -1.91
N ALA A 138 2.94 11.86 -1.59
CA ALA A 138 3.38 11.69 -0.22
C ALA A 138 2.95 12.86 0.67
N ARG A 139 3.07 14.11 0.19
CA ARG A 139 2.66 15.31 0.95
C ARG A 139 1.16 15.34 1.19
N LYS A 140 0.34 15.12 0.15
CA LYS A 140 -1.13 15.06 0.28
C LYS A 140 -1.57 13.97 1.27
N THR A 141 -0.86 12.83 1.28
CA THR A 141 -1.13 11.75 2.24
C THR A 141 -0.77 12.16 3.68
N LEU A 142 0.36 12.84 3.87
CA LEU A 142 0.74 13.40 5.18
C LEU A 142 -0.26 14.46 5.66
N ASP A 143 -0.67 15.37 4.78
CA ASP A 143 -1.64 16.42 5.10
C ASP A 143 -2.99 15.81 5.52
N TYR A 144 -3.44 14.74 4.85
CA TYR A 144 -4.62 13.98 5.25
C TYR A 144 -4.46 13.37 6.65
N VAL A 145 -3.35 12.72 6.94
CA VAL A 145 -3.11 12.14 8.28
C VAL A 145 -3.14 13.20 9.36
N LEU A 146 -2.53 14.37 9.10
CA LEU A 146 -2.49 15.47 10.06
C LEU A 146 -3.85 16.14 10.26
N SER A 147 -4.65 16.29 9.20
CA SER A 147 -5.95 16.97 9.27
C SER A 147 -7.08 16.07 9.74
N SER A 148 -7.11 14.81 9.30
CA SER A 148 -8.27 13.92 9.46
C SER A 148 -8.03 12.79 10.46
N MET A 149 -6.79 12.27 10.54
CA MET A 149 -6.49 11.13 11.41
C MET A 149 -5.81 11.53 12.72
N THR A 150 -5.70 12.83 13.04
CA THR A 150 -5.06 13.31 14.27
C THR A 150 -6.11 13.81 15.25
N HIS A 151 -6.08 13.28 16.48
CA HIS A 151 -6.95 13.76 17.55
C HIS A 151 -6.47 15.12 18.10
N PRO A 152 -7.37 16.07 18.45
CA PRO A 152 -6.98 17.38 18.99
C PRO A 152 -6.09 17.32 20.24
N ASP A 153 -6.27 16.31 21.10
CA ASP A 153 -5.47 16.09 22.31
C ASP A 153 -4.17 15.32 22.04
N GLY A 154 -3.82 15.07 20.79
CA GLY A 154 -2.67 14.25 20.36
C GLY A 154 -3.03 12.80 20.09
N GLY A 155 -2.11 12.08 19.45
CA GLY A 155 -2.34 10.72 18.97
C GLY A 155 -3.07 10.68 17.62
N PHE A 156 -3.18 9.48 17.07
CA PHE A 156 -3.80 9.26 15.77
C PHE A 156 -4.96 8.28 15.89
N TYR A 157 -6.01 8.51 15.10
CA TYR A 157 -7.05 7.52 14.85
C TYR A 157 -6.47 6.36 14.02
N SER A 158 -6.93 5.14 14.27
CA SER A 158 -6.43 3.95 13.58
C SER A 158 -7.04 3.75 12.20
N THR A 159 -8.27 4.24 12.01
CA THR A 159 -9.06 4.04 10.80
C THR A 159 -10.12 5.12 10.65
N GLU A 160 -10.52 5.36 9.41
CA GLU A 160 -11.74 6.06 9.01
C GLU A 160 -12.67 5.03 8.35
N ASP A 161 -13.93 4.98 8.82
CA ASP A 161 -14.90 3.99 8.37
C ASP A 161 -15.24 4.17 6.88
N ALA A 162 -15.49 3.06 6.19
CA ALA A 162 -15.98 3.07 4.82
C ALA A 162 -17.41 3.59 4.71
N ASP A 163 -18.21 3.39 5.77
CA ASP A 163 -19.60 3.79 5.80
C ASP A 163 -19.76 5.23 6.29
N SER A 164 -20.51 6.02 5.52
CA SER A 164 -21.04 7.31 5.92
C SER A 164 -22.55 7.32 5.73
N GLU A 165 -23.29 7.86 6.70
CA GLU A 165 -24.76 7.88 6.67
C GLU A 165 -25.42 6.49 6.52
N GLY A 166 -24.74 5.44 7.03
CA GLY A 166 -25.22 4.04 6.99
C GLY A 166 -25.04 3.34 5.65
N LYS A 167 -24.23 3.89 4.73
CA LYS A 167 -23.93 3.31 3.43
C LYS A 167 -22.47 3.55 3.06
N GLU A 168 -21.81 2.52 2.54
CA GLU A 168 -20.43 2.62 2.07
C GLU A 168 -20.28 3.64 0.94
N GLY A 169 -19.26 4.49 1.06
CA GLY A 169 -18.81 5.40 0.02
C GLY A 169 -19.67 6.63 -0.22
N THR A 170 -20.75 6.87 0.53
CA THR A 170 -21.64 8.01 0.33
C THR A 170 -20.88 9.34 0.37
N PHE A 171 -19.90 9.49 1.26
CA PHE A 171 -19.10 10.71 1.38
C PHE A 171 -18.20 10.96 0.15
N TYR A 172 -17.81 9.92 -0.56
CA TYR A 172 -16.82 9.99 -1.66
C TYR A 172 -17.44 9.93 -3.05
N THR A 173 -18.76 9.68 -3.15
CA THR A 173 -19.46 9.52 -4.43
C THR A 173 -20.40 10.68 -4.69
N TRP A 174 -20.54 11.05 -5.95
CA TRP A 174 -21.36 12.18 -6.40
C TRP A 174 -22.47 11.65 -7.32
N GLU A 175 -23.67 12.17 -7.15
CA GLU A 175 -24.72 11.98 -8.14
C GLU A 175 -24.44 12.85 -9.36
N PHE A 176 -24.82 12.38 -10.55
CA PHE A 176 -24.57 13.14 -11.79
C PHE A 176 -25.18 14.55 -11.76
N SER A 177 -26.26 14.74 -10.99
CA SER A 177 -26.92 16.06 -10.82
C SER A 177 -26.16 17.03 -9.91
N GLU A 178 -25.14 16.57 -9.19
CA GLU A 178 -24.32 17.37 -8.27
C GLU A 178 -23.04 17.92 -8.95
N ILE A 179 -22.75 17.43 -10.16
CA ILE A 179 -21.60 17.83 -11.00
C ILE A 179 -22.06 18.75 -12.11
#